data_46943e746f273d49eb345260542e5b26
#
_entry.id   46943e746f273d49eb345260542e5b26
#
_cell.length_a   1.000
_cell.length_b   1.000
_cell.length_c   1.000
_cell.angle_alpha   90.00
_cell.angle_beta   90.00
_cell.angle_gamma   90.00
#
_symmetry.space_group_name_H-M   'P 1'
#
loop_
_entity.id
_entity.type
_entity.pdbx_description
1 polymer ?
#
loop_
_entity_poly.entity_id
_entity_poly.type
_entity_poly.pdbx_seq_one_letter_code
_entity_poly.pdbx_strand_id
1 'polypeptide(L)'
;MERYMLKVGFKGEREYIQGPDIFNHTMQIIRQKHLGEICDVEFLIQRMATSHLQLEIEPAENARKADAADIAIIKLAVGNERLQARITAAPGVPEQRTPYDESVVTSYCQIDSDARSIQLTDDRSDYNSIEKLVSMNKALHLAVLEKPAGTQWVFCRWDSPSWPLPEALTCATVILRQTLGTRLTRADVMLDDHRLGQIYFSAKQAL
;
A
#
# COMPACT_ATOMS: atom_id res chain seq x y z
N MET A 1 -11.76 -12.47 -18.33
CA MET A 1 -11.76 -11.24 -17.50
C MET A 1 -12.87 -11.36 -16.46
N GLU A 2 -12.49 -11.37 -15.19
CA GLU A 2 -13.43 -11.48 -14.07
C GLU A 2 -13.58 -10.10 -13.40
N ARG A 3 -14.79 -9.80 -12.92
CA ARG A 3 -15.11 -8.50 -12.32
C ARG A 3 -15.67 -8.65 -10.91
N TYR A 4 -15.22 -7.79 -10.00
CA TYR A 4 -15.62 -7.80 -8.60
C TYR A 4 -15.81 -6.37 -8.09
N MET A 5 -16.76 -6.17 -7.18
CA MET A 5 -16.85 -4.92 -6.40
C MET A 5 -15.98 -5.05 -5.16
N LEU A 6 -15.08 -4.10 -4.93
CA LEU A 6 -14.29 -4.03 -3.70
C LEU A 6 -15.16 -3.46 -2.57
N LYS A 7 -15.27 -4.21 -1.48
CA LYS A 7 -16.00 -3.80 -0.27
C LYS A 7 -15.09 -2.97 0.63
N VAL A 8 -14.75 -1.77 0.21
CA VAL A 8 -13.87 -0.84 0.90
C VAL A 8 -14.60 0.47 1.21
N GLY A 9 -14.22 1.11 2.30
CA GLY A 9 -14.81 2.36 2.77
C GLY A 9 -13.75 3.40 3.13
N PHE A 10 -14.19 4.50 3.72
CA PHE A 10 -13.30 5.53 4.24
C PHE A 10 -12.77 5.17 5.64
N LYS A 11 -11.62 5.72 6.00
CA LYS A 11 -10.99 5.53 7.32
C LYS A 11 -10.64 6.87 7.97
N GLY A 12 -10.95 6.99 9.26
CA GLY A 12 -10.74 8.23 10.02
C GLY A 12 -11.42 9.41 9.33
N GLU A 13 -10.77 10.56 9.28
CA GLU A 13 -11.27 11.79 8.66
C GLU A 13 -10.99 11.87 7.14
N ARG A 14 -10.45 10.81 6.53
CA ARG A 14 -10.05 10.84 5.11
C ARG A 14 -11.27 10.77 4.19
N GLU A 15 -11.24 11.54 3.13
CA GLU A 15 -12.27 11.55 2.07
C GLU A 15 -11.87 10.69 0.85
N TYR A 16 -10.95 9.76 1.07
CA TYR A 16 -10.51 8.80 0.05
C TYR A 16 -10.26 7.42 0.66
N ILE A 17 -10.41 6.38 -0.16
CA ILE A 17 -10.11 5.00 0.20
C ILE A 17 -8.59 4.83 0.26
N GLN A 18 -8.09 4.27 1.34
CA GLN A 18 -6.65 4.09 1.54
C GLN A 18 -6.07 3.00 0.65
N GLY A 19 -4.85 3.22 0.17
CA GLY A 19 -4.12 2.24 -0.64
C GLY A 19 -3.99 0.86 0.01
N PRO A 20 -3.67 0.75 1.31
CA PRO A 20 -3.66 -0.54 2.01
C PRO A 20 -4.97 -1.33 1.89
N ASP A 21 -6.13 -0.66 1.98
CA ASP A 21 -7.41 -1.35 1.85
C ASP A 21 -7.65 -1.88 0.43
N ILE A 22 -7.33 -1.05 -0.57
CA ILE A 22 -7.40 -1.46 -1.99
C ILE A 22 -6.52 -2.69 -2.20
N PHE A 23 -5.28 -2.65 -1.72
CA PHE A 23 -4.33 -3.75 -1.84
C PHE A 23 -4.85 -5.03 -1.18
N ASN A 24 -5.19 -4.95 0.11
CA ASN A 24 -5.58 -6.14 0.89
C ASN A 24 -6.84 -6.80 0.35
N HIS A 25 -7.89 -6.03 0.05
CA HIS A 25 -9.12 -6.58 -0.51
C HIS A 25 -8.88 -7.23 -1.88
N THR A 26 -8.07 -6.61 -2.74
CA THR A 26 -7.69 -7.18 -4.03
C THR A 26 -6.93 -8.50 -3.86
N MET A 27 -5.92 -8.52 -2.98
CA MET A 27 -5.11 -9.72 -2.73
C MET A 27 -5.92 -10.86 -2.11
N GLN A 28 -6.89 -10.56 -1.25
CA GLN A 28 -7.83 -11.56 -0.71
C GLN A 28 -8.68 -12.19 -1.80
N ILE A 29 -9.22 -11.41 -2.74
CA ILE A 29 -9.99 -11.92 -3.87
C ILE A 29 -9.11 -12.80 -4.76
N ILE A 30 -7.90 -12.36 -5.09
CA ILE A 30 -6.95 -13.14 -5.89
C ILE A 30 -6.66 -14.49 -5.22
N ARG A 31 -6.34 -14.50 -3.91
CA ARG A 31 -6.08 -15.73 -3.16
C ARG A 31 -7.26 -16.70 -3.12
N GLN A 32 -8.48 -16.18 -3.08
CA GLN A 32 -9.69 -17.01 -3.09
C GLN A 32 -9.98 -17.64 -4.47
N LYS A 33 -9.54 -17.01 -5.54
CA LYS A 33 -9.87 -17.39 -6.92
C LYS A 33 -8.76 -18.16 -7.63
N HIS A 34 -7.53 -17.90 -7.28
CA HIS A 34 -6.37 -18.52 -7.91
C HIS A 34 -5.60 -19.34 -6.87
N LEU A 35 -5.29 -20.60 -7.23
CA LEU A 35 -4.53 -21.51 -6.40
C LEU A 35 -3.05 -21.39 -6.74
N GLY A 36 -2.21 -21.26 -5.71
CA GLY A 36 -0.76 -21.20 -5.88
C GLY A 36 -0.11 -20.16 -4.96
N GLU A 37 1.20 -20.20 -4.93
CA GLU A 37 2.02 -19.21 -4.25
C GLU A 37 1.96 -17.89 -5.03
N ILE A 38 1.79 -16.78 -4.30
CA ILE A 38 1.76 -15.44 -4.88
C ILE A 38 3.14 -14.81 -4.73
N CYS A 39 3.72 -14.38 -5.84
CA CYS A 39 5.03 -13.73 -5.88
C CYS A 39 5.10 -12.60 -6.90
N ASP A 40 6.23 -11.89 -6.94
CA ASP A 40 6.51 -10.77 -7.85
C ASP A 40 5.40 -9.70 -7.83
N VAL A 41 4.96 -9.30 -6.62
CA VAL A 41 3.85 -8.36 -6.45
C VAL A 41 4.33 -6.94 -6.70
N GLU A 42 3.73 -6.27 -7.68
CA GLU A 42 3.86 -4.83 -7.93
C GLU A 42 2.49 -4.16 -7.80
N PHE A 43 2.30 -3.31 -6.81
CA PHE A 43 1.09 -2.51 -6.63
C PHE A 43 1.39 -1.03 -6.87
N LEU A 44 0.67 -0.43 -7.80
CA LEU A 44 0.82 0.98 -8.16
C LEU A 44 -0.51 1.71 -8.04
N ILE A 45 -0.54 2.80 -7.26
CA ILE A 45 -1.68 3.72 -7.15
C ILE A 45 -1.42 4.92 -8.04
N GLN A 46 -2.29 5.16 -9.00
CA GLN A 46 -2.17 6.26 -9.94
C GLN A 46 -2.89 7.53 -9.44
N ARG A 47 -4.04 7.35 -8.76
CA ARG A 47 -4.84 8.46 -8.24
C ARG A 47 -5.61 8.06 -6.98
N MET A 48 -6.06 9.04 -6.23
CA MET A 48 -6.90 8.85 -5.06
C MET A 48 -8.28 8.32 -5.45
N ALA A 49 -8.80 7.41 -4.64
CA ALA A 49 -10.10 6.75 -4.83
C ALA A 49 -11.14 7.41 -3.92
N THR A 50 -12.12 8.08 -4.48
CA THR A 50 -13.21 8.77 -3.75
C THR A 50 -14.60 8.19 -3.99
N SER A 51 -14.71 7.12 -4.81
CA SER A 51 -15.93 6.42 -5.16
C SER A 51 -15.82 4.94 -4.86
N HIS A 52 -16.91 4.19 -5.01
CA HIS A 52 -16.82 2.73 -5.04
C HIS A 52 -15.81 2.26 -6.08
N LEU A 53 -15.27 1.06 -5.88
CA LEU A 53 -14.22 0.51 -6.71
C LEU A 53 -14.63 -0.82 -7.32
N GLN A 54 -14.29 -0.97 -8.60
CA GLN A 54 -14.42 -2.22 -9.34
C GLN A 54 -13.03 -2.77 -9.63
N LEU A 55 -12.87 -4.06 -9.42
CA LEU A 55 -11.69 -4.85 -9.72
C LEU A 55 -11.93 -5.70 -10.97
N GLU A 56 -11.00 -5.69 -11.89
CA GLU A 56 -10.91 -6.60 -13.04
C GLU A 56 -9.61 -7.39 -12.94
N ILE A 57 -9.69 -8.73 -13.11
CA ILE A 57 -8.53 -9.62 -13.09
C ILE A 57 -8.44 -10.31 -14.45
N GLU A 58 -7.25 -10.32 -15.04
CA GLU A 58 -6.98 -10.93 -16.33
C GLU A 58 -5.53 -11.45 -16.41
N PRO A 59 -5.24 -12.43 -17.29
CA PRO A 59 -3.86 -12.82 -17.59
C PRO A 59 -3.07 -11.61 -18.10
N ALA A 60 -1.82 -11.47 -17.65
CA ALA A 60 -0.99 -10.29 -17.97
C ALA A 60 -0.75 -10.11 -19.49
N GLU A 61 -0.73 -11.21 -20.25
CA GLU A 61 -0.59 -11.22 -21.71
C GLU A 61 -1.77 -10.54 -22.44
N ASN A 62 -2.97 -10.57 -21.82
CA ASN A 62 -4.19 -10.00 -22.36
C ASN A 62 -4.47 -8.59 -21.81
N ALA A 63 -3.65 -8.14 -20.86
CA ALA A 63 -3.90 -6.92 -20.14
C ALA A 63 -3.66 -5.67 -21.01
N ARG A 64 -4.66 -4.79 -21.04
CA ARG A 64 -4.49 -3.48 -21.68
C ARG A 64 -3.45 -2.63 -20.95
N LYS A 65 -2.82 -1.69 -21.65
CA LYS A 65 -1.93 -0.71 -21.02
C LYS A 65 -2.70 0.12 -19.98
N ALA A 66 -1.98 0.58 -18.97
CA ALA A 66 -2.50 1.52 -17.98
C ALA A 66 -3.02 2.79 -18.65
N ASP A 67 -4.14 3.30 -18.16
CA ASP A 67 -4.73 4.55 -18.65
C ASP A 67 -5.20 5.47 -17.51
N ALA A 68 -5.70 6.65 -17.86
CA ALA A 68 -6.13 7.64 -16.88
C ALA A 68 -7.39 7.23 -16.07
N ALA A 69 -8.12 6.20 -16.49
CA ALA A 69 -9.27 5.69 -15.75
C ALA A 69 -8.86 4.80 -14.58
N ASP A 70 -7.64 4.27 -14.60
CA ASP A 70 -7.15 3.39 -13.55
C ASP A 70 -6.89 4.16 -12.25
N ILE A 71 -7.39 3.63 -11.15
CA ILE A 71 -7.09 4.09 -9.80
C ILE A 71 -5.83 3.40 -9.30
N ALA A 72 -5.78 2.08 -9.48
CA ALA A 72 -4.60 1.29 -9.12
C ALA A 72 -4.47 0.06 -10.04
N ILE A 73 -3.25 -0.46 -10.10
CA ILE A 73 -2.92 -1.68 -10.83
C ILE A 73 -2.07 -2.56 -9.93
N ILE A 74 -2.37 -3.86 -9.91
CA ILE A 74 -1.51 -4.87 -9.30
C ILE A 74 -1.05 -5.83 -10.40
N LYS A 75 0.25 -6.07 -10.47
CA LYS A 75 0.84 -7.15 -11.27
C LYS A 75 1.45 -8.16 -10.31
N LEU A 76 1.28 -9.43 -10.61
CA LEU A 76 1.80 -10.51 -9.76
C LEU A 76 1.89 -11.82 -10.54
N ALA A 77 2.55 -12.79 -9.95
CA ALA A 77 2.49 -14.18 -10.39
C ALA A 77 1.75 -15.03 -9.34
N VAL A 78 0.93 -15.99 -9.79
CA VAL A 78 0.29 -17.02 -8.97
C VAL A 78 0.65 -18.37 -9.57
N GLY A 79 1.50 -19.13 -8.88
CA GLY A 79 2.09 -20.33 -9.47
C GLY A 79 2.83 -20.00 -10.77
N ASN A 80 2.37 -20.55 -11.89
CA ASN A 80 2.96 -20.33 -13.22
C ASN A 80 2.24 -19.24 -14.04
N GLU A 81 1.18 -18.64 -13.50
CA GLU A 81 0.40 -17.62 -14.20
C GLU A 81 0.82 -16.22 -13.81
N ARG A 82 0.95 -15.33 -14.78
CA ARG A 82 1.11 -13.89 -14.55
C ARG A 82 -0.23 -13.20 -14.73
N LEU A 83 -0.65 -12.48 -13.70
CA LEU A 83 -1.92 -11.79 -13.65
C LEU A 83 -1.71 -10.26 -13.57
N GLN A 84 -2.69 -9.54 -14.11
CA GLN A 84 -2.87 -8.13 -13.85
C GLN A 84 -4.27 -7.90 -13.25
N ALA A 85 -4.31 -7.28 -12.09
CA ALA A 85 -5.52 -6.80 -11.46
C ALA A 85 -5.60 -5.28 -11.65
N ARG A 86 -6.72 -4.80 -12.14
CA ARG A 86 -6.99 -3.41 -12.44
C ARG A 86 -8.12 -2.91 -11.59
N ILE A 87 -7.93 -1.79 -10.93
CA ILE A 87 -8.91 -1.16 -10.07
C ILE A 87 -9.35 0.17 -10.71
N THR A 88 -10.65 0.30 -10.93
CA THR A 88 -11.27 1.50 -11.52
C THR A 88 -12.39 2.03 -10.62
N ALA A 89 -12.82 3.27 -10.88
CA ALA A 89 -13.97 3.84 -10.20
C ALA A 89 -15.26 3.13 -10.62
N ALA A 90 -16.15 2.89 -9.65
CA ALA A 90 -17.52 2.47 -9.86
C ALA A 90 -18.49 3.55 -9.36
N PRO A 91 -19.76 3.56 -9.83
CA PRO A 91 -20.74 4.55 -9.42
C PRO A 91 -21.01 4.53 -7.91
N GLY A 92 -21.24 5.71 -7.33
CA GLY A 92 -21.55 5.91 -5.92
C GLY A 92 -20.33 6.17 -5.05
N VAL A 93 -20.59 6.60 -3.83
CA VAL A 93 -19.58 6.91 -2.80
C VAL A 93 -19.75 5.93 -1.65
N PRO A 94 -18.68 5.39 -1.06
CA PRO A 94 -18.79 4.52 0.12
C PRO A 94 -19.44 5.27 1.30
N GLU A 95 -20.47 4.70 1.87
CA GLU A 95 -21.11 5.21 3.09
C GLU A 95 -20.37 4.75 4.36
N GLN A 96 -19.70 3.61 4.27
CA GLN A 96 -18.98 3.02 5.39
C GLN A 96 -17.73 3.84 5.73
N ARG A 97 -17.61 4.18 7.02
CA ARG A 97 -16.43 4.81 7.59
C ARG A 97 -16.02 4.08 8.85
N THR A 98 -14.76 3.68 8.94
CA THR A 98 -14.20 3.01 10.11
C THR A 98 -13.22 3.92 10.85
N PRO A 99 -13.14 3.86 12.19
CA PRO A 99 -12.09 4.55 12.94
C PRO A 99 -10.70 4.14 12.43
N TYR A 100 -9.77 5.09 12.45
CA TYR A 100 -8.39 4.83 12.08
C TYR A 100 -7.44 5.78 12.81
N ASP A 101 -6.51 5.21 13.55
CA ASP A 101 -5.52 5.95 14.31
C ASP A 101 -4.13 5.35 14.08
N GLU A 102 -3.27 6.09 13.38
CA GLU A 102 -1.90 5.65 13.08
C GLU A 102 -1.04 5.55 14.35
N SER A 103 -1.43 6.24 15.45
CA SER A 103 -0.68 6.23 16.71
C SER A 103 -0.63 4.86 17.36
N VAL A 104 -1.62 3.99 17.12
CA VAL A 104 -1.62 2.60 17.63
C VAL A 104 -0.47 1.75 17.07
N VAL A 105 0.14 2.19 15.99
CA VAL A 105 1.37 1.59 15.43
C VAL A 105 2.59 2.42 15.80
N THR A 106 2.53 3.74 15.55
CA THR A 106 3.72 4.60 15.62
C THR A 106 4.20 4.86 17.04
N SER A 107 3.34 4.71 18.08
CA SER A 107 3.74 4.78 19.48
C SER A 107 4.68 3.64 19.93
N TYR A 108 4.73 2.54 19.18
CA TYR A 108 5.64 1.42 19.39
C TYR A 108 6.82 1.40 18.42
N CYS A 109 7.09 2.53 17.78
CA CYS A 109 8.20 2.66 16.86
C CYS A 109 9.34 3.48 17.45
N GLN A 110 10.57 3.13 17.05
CA GLN A 110 11.76 3.93 17.28
C GLN A 110 12.26 4.49 15.95
N ILE A 111 12.53 5.81 15.91
CA ILE A 111 13.05 6.50 14.73
C ILE A 111 14.52 6.82 14.96
N ASP A 112 15.35 6.43 14.01
CA ASP A 112 16.73 6.87 13.88
C ASP A 112 16.81 7.84 12.69
N SER A 113 16.93 9.13 12.99
CA SER A 113 16.97 10.18 11.97
C SER A 113 18.26 10.17 11.15
N ASP A 114 19.39 9.78 11.76
CA ASP A 114 20.68 9.73 11.09
C ASP A 114 20.75 8.55 10.12
N ALA A 115 20.27 7.38 10.54
CA ALA A 115 20.11 6.20 9.68
C ALA A 115 18.91 6.32 8.72
N ARG A 116 18.05 7.32 8.90
CA ARG A 116 16.79 7.51 8.17
C ARG A 116 15.94 6.26 8.21
N SER A 117 15.75 5.71 9.39
CA SER A 117 15.01 4.45 9.59
C SER A 117 14.00 4.55 10.74
N ILE A 118 13.02 3.66 10.69
CA ILE A 118 12.03 3.47 11.74
C ILE A 118 11.86 1.97 11.97
N GLN A 119 11.89 1.55 13.23
CA GLN A 119 11.71 0.16 13.63
C GLN A 119 10.48 0.01 14.51
N LEU A 120 9.67 -1.03 14.27
CA LEU A 120 8.58 -1.44 15.14
C LEU A 120 9.14 -2.32 16.25
N THR A 121 9.13 -1.82 17.49
CA THR A 121 9.71 -2.53 18.65
C THR A 121 8.73 -3.50 19.29
N ASP A 122 7.43 -3.25 19.15
CA ASP A 122 6.36 -4.10 19.69
C ASP A 122 5.15 -4.02 18.74
N ASP A 123 4.60 -5.15 18.34
CA ASP A 123 3.46 -5.22 17.41
C ASP A 123 2.17 -5.55 18.15
N ARG A 124 1.52 -4.52 18.67
CA ARG A 124 0.24 -4.61 19.42
C ARG A 124 -0.98 -4.19 18.62
N SER A 125 -0.77 -3.77 17.39
CA SER A 125 -1.85 -3.29 16.54
C SER A 125 -2.54 -4.43 15.82
N ASP A 126 -3.89 -4.40 15.77
CA ASP A 126 -4.70 -5.31 14.95
C ASP A 126 -4.73 -4.93 13.46
N TYR A 127 -3.99 -3.88 13.08
CA TYR A 127 -3.87 -3.49 11.68
C TYR A 127 -3.12 -4.56 10.89
N ASN A 128 -3.49 -4.73 9.62
CA ASN A 128 -2.77 -5.64 8.75
C ASN A 128 -1.35 -5.12 8.44
N SER A 129 -0.49 -6.00 7.95
CA SER A 129 0.93 -5.72 7.76
C SER A 129 1.18 -4.51 6.87
N ILE A 130 0.44 -4.35 5.77
CA ILE A 130 0.65 -3.20 4.87
C ILE A 130 0.20 -1.87 5.50
N GLU A 131 -0.84 -1.86 6.33
CA GLU A 131 -1.25 -0.67 7.09
C GLU A 131 -0.19 -0.26 8.11
N LYS A 132 0.38 -1.22 8.83
CA LYS A 132 1.49 -0.98 9.77
C LYS A 132 2.69 -0.35 9.05
N LEU A 133 3.12 -0.95 7.95
CA LEU A 133 4.25 -0.47 7.16
C LEU A 133 4.02 0.93 6.56
N VAL A 134 2.80 1.21 6.10
CA VAL A 134 2.42 2.54 5.60
C VAL A 134 2.43 3.57 6.72
N SER A 135 1.93 3.24 7.92
CA SER A 135 1.95 4.11 9.10
C SER A 135 3.38 4.41 9.54
N MET A 136 4.25 3.38 9.62
CA MET A 136 5.67 3.54 9.93
C MET A 136 6.37 4.46 8.91
N ASN A 137 6.22 4.18 7.62
CA ASN A 137 6.87 4.96 6.57
C ASN A 137 6.41 6.42 6.57
N LYS A 138 5.13 6.68 6.85
CA LYS A 138 4.61 8.04 6.99
C LYS A 138 5.23 8.76 8.20
N ALA A 139 5.33 8.09 9.35
CA ALA A 139 5.98 8.66 10.54
C ALA A 139 7.45 8.98 10.28
N LEU A 140 8.18 8.08 9.60
CA LEU A 140 9.57 8.33 9.19
C LEU A 140 9.67 9.58 8.29
N HIS A 141 8.78 9.71 7.29
CA HIS A 141 8.79 10.88 6.40
C HIS A 141 8.58 12.19 7.15
N LEU A 142 7.64 12.20 8.11
CA LEU A 142 7.37 13.39 8.92
C LEU A 142 8.55 13.77 9.83
N ALA A 143 9.36 12.78 10.23
CA ALA A 143 10.51 13.01 11.10
C ALA A 143 11.77 13.48 10.34
N VAL A 144 12.00 12.96 9.11
CA VAL A 144 13.30 13.13 8.41
C VAL A 144 13.24 13.91 7.10
N LEU A 145 12.04 14.28 6.63
CA LEU A 145 11.89 15.00 5.37
C LEU A 145 11.07 16.28 5.56
N GLU A 146 11.55 17.36 4.95
CA GLU A 146 10.72 18.52 4.69
C GLU A 146 9.72 18.18 3.58
N LYS A 147 8.45 18.50 3.81
CA LYS A 147 7.43 18.35 2.77
C LYS A 147 7.16 19.70 2.10
N PRO A 148 6.90 19.73 0.79
CA PRO A 148 6.49 20.97 0.13
C PRO A 148 5.19 21.51 0.76
N ALA A 149 5.08 22.83 0.86
CA ALA A 149 3.89 23.48 1.42
C ALA A 149 2.61 23.05 0.68
N GLY A 150 1.52 22.84 1.43
CA GLY A 150 0.22 22.42 0.88
C GLY A 150 0.19 20.99 0.36
N THR A 151 1.20 20.18 0.64
CA THR A 151 1.21 18.76 0.22
C THR A 151 1.16 17.81 1.41
N GLN A 152 0.85 16.55 1.12
CA GLN A 152 0.93 15.44 2.08
C GLN A 152 1.67 14.25 1.45
N TRP A 153 2.36 13.47 2.29
CA TRP A 153 2.97 12.21 1.87
C TRP A 153 1.90 11.14 1.75
N VAL A 154 1.81 10.50 0.58
CA VAL A 154 0.79 9.47 0.28
C VAL A 154 1.48 8.21 -0.22
N PHE A 155 1.07 7.09 0.29
CA PHE A 155 1.46 5.77 -0.22
C PHE A 155 1.03 5.64 -1.68
N CYS A 156 1.96 5.29 -2.58
CA CYS A 156 1.71 5.23 -4.01
C CYS A 156 2.17 3.94 -4.69
N ARG A 157 3.08 3.17 -4.07
CA ARG A 157 3.53 1.90 -4.64
C ARG A 157 4.07 0.97 -3.55
N TRP A 158 3.85 -0.33 -3.77
CA TRP A 158 4.42 -1.43 -3.01
C TRP A 158 4.95 -2.49 -3.96
N ASP A 159 6.20 -2.92 -3.77
CA ASP A 159 6.81 -4.03 -4.48
C ASP A 159 7.26 -5.08 -3.47
N SER A 160 6.87 -6.34 -3.67
CA SER A 160 7.20 -7.44 -2.76
C SER A 160 7.53 -8.71 -3.54
N PRO A 161 8.57 -9.47 -3.12
CA PRO A 161 8.88 -10.74 -3.73
C PRO A 161 7.80 -11.79 -3.50
N SER A 162 7.03 -11.69 -2.41
CA SER A 162 6.01 -12.68 -2.04
C SER A 162 4.85 -12.07 -1.28
N TRP A 163 3.74 -12.78 -1.23
CA TRP A 163 2.57 -12.49 -0.41
C TRP A 163 1.93 -13.83 0.05
N PRO A 164 1.36 -13.95 1.26
CA PRO A 164 1.12 -12.88 2.23
C PRO A 164 2.39 -12.41 2.94
N LEU A 165 2.33 -11.16 3.43
CA LEU A 165 3.32 -10.64 4.35
C LEU A 165 3.15 -11.34 5.72
N PRO A 166 4.21 -11.41 6.55
CA PRO A 166 4.10 -11.88 7.93
C PRO A 166 3.04 -11.08 8.69
N GLU A 167 2.24 -11.74 9.51
CA GLU A 167 1.23 -11.08 10.35
C GLU A 167 1.88 -10.27 11.47
N ALA A 168 2.91 -10.84 12.11
CA ALA A 168 3.70 -10.16 13.14
C ALA A 168 4.87 -9.44 12.49
N LEU A 169 5.00 -8.15 12.76
CA LEU A 169 6.05 -7.28 12.24
C LEU A 169 6.98 -6.73 13.34
N THR A 170 6.99 -7.34 14.52
CA THR A 170 7.97 -6.98 15.58
C THR A 170 9.38 -7.05 15.01
N CYS A 171 10.18 -6.02 15.23
CA CYS A 171 11.50 -5.82 14.64
C CYS A 171 11.52 -5.45 13.15
N ALA A 172 10.36 -5.32 12.49
CA ALA A 172 10.36 -4.79 11.13
C ALA A 172 10.93 -3.36 11.09
N THR A 173 11.77 -3.10 10.10
CA THR A 173 12.44 -1.81 9.91
C THR A 173 12.13 -1.26 8.51
N VAL A 174 11.73 0.00 8.45
CA VAL A 174 11.60 0.75 7.20
C VAL A 174 12.78 1.69 7.09
N ILE A 175 13.55 1.61 5.99
CA ILE A 175 14.77 2.39 5.77
C ILE A 175 14.61 3.22 4.51
N LEU A 176 14.62 4.53 4.64
CA LEU A 176 14.50 5.45 3.52
C LEU A 176 15.79 5.45 2.69
N ARG A 177 15.72 4.91 1.48
CA ARG A 177 16.88 4.72 0.59
C ARG A 177 17.07 5.84 -0.42
N GLN A 178 15.97 6.36 -0.94
CA GLN A 178 16.03 7.36 -2.01
C GLN A 178 14.96 8.43 -1.83
N THR A 179 15.36 9.65 -2.17
CA THR A 179 14.46 10.78 -2.37
C THR A 179 14.67 11.25 -3.80
N LEU A 180 13.65 11.12 -4.64
CA LEU A 180 13.68 11.50 -6.05
C LEU A 180 13.05 12.90 -6.18
N GLY A 181 13.89 13.91 -6.18
CA GLY A 181 13.46 15.30 -6.03
C GLY A 181 12.70 15.50 -4.69
N THR A 182 11.71 16.40 -4.69
CA THR A 182 10.89 16.71 -3.51
C THR A 182 9.57 15.93 -3.46
N ARG A 183 9.35 14.99 -4.39
CA ARG A 183 8.01 14.45 -4.62
C ARG A 183 7.88 12.94 -4.55
N LEU A 184 8.94 12.19 -4.63
CA LEU A 184 8.88 10.72 -4.61
C LEU A 184 9.99 10.17 -3.74
N THR A 185 9.65 9.17 -2.94
CA THR A 185 10.60 8.46 -2.09
C THR A 185 10.49 6.96 -2.27
N ARG A 186 11.58 6.26 -1.96
CA ARG A 186 11.62 4.80 -1.88
C ARG A 186 12.28 4.40 -0.57
N ALA A 187 11.64 3.49 0.15
CA ALA A 187 12.20 2.86 1.33
C ALA A 187 12.19 1.33 1.19
N ASP A 188 13.22 0.67 1.71
CA ASP A 188 13.23 -0.78 1.88
C ASP A 188 12.50 -1.13 3.17
N VAL A 189 11.76 -2.24 3.14
CA VAL A 189 11.12 -2.84 4.31
C VAL A 189 11.85 -4.13 4.62
N MET A 190 12.39 -4.20 5.83
CA MET A 190 13.16 -5.33 6.32
C MET A 190 12.46 -5.97 7.51
N LEU A 191 12.50 -7.28 7.62
CA LEU A 191 12.20 -8.03 8.84
C LEU A 191 13.41 -8.89 9.13
N ASP A 192 14.05 -8.65 10.25
CA ASP A 192 15.42 -9.13 10.52
C ASP A 192 16.35 -8.81 9.34
N ASP A 193 17.05 -9.80 8.80
CA ASP A 193 17.95 -9.61 7.65
C ASP A 193 17.28 -9.81 6.28
N HIS A 194 15.95 -10.04 6.26
CA HIS A 194 15.21 -10.32 5.03
C HIS A 194 14.45 -9.09 4.54
N ARG A 195 14.61 -8.76 3.25
CA ARG A 195 13.81 -7.71 2.63
C ARG A 195 12.41 -8.23 2.27
N LEU A 196 11.39 -7.71 2.94
CA LEU A 196 9.99 -8.00 2.64
C LEU A 196 9.49 -7.30 1.38
N GLY A 197 10.07 -6.14 1.06
CA GLY A 197 9.66 -5.38 -0.11
C GLY A 197 10.18 -3.95 -0.12
N GLN A 198 9.58 -3.14 -1.02
CA GLN A 198 9.87 -1.72 -1.15
C GLN A 198 8.57 -0.92 -1.13
N ILE A 199 8.57 0.16 -0.35
CA ILE A 199 7.44 1.06 -0.22
C ILE A 199 7.80 2.44 -0.77
N TYR A 200 6.87 3.01 -1.54
CA TYR A 200 7.06 4.32 -2.16
C TYR A 200 5.96 5.28 -1.72
N PHE A 201 6.38 6.50 -1.43
CA PHE A 201 5.48 7.60 -1.13
C PHE A 201 5.69 8.73 -2.12
N SER A 202 4.59 9.42 -2.43
CA SER A 202 4.63 10.65 -3.22
C SER A 202 4.02 11.81 -2.45
N ALA A 203 4.59 13.01 -2.64
CA ALA A 203 3.97 14.23 -2.16
C ALA A 203 2.84 14.63 -3.13
N LYS A 204 1.61 14.65 -2.63
CA LYS A 204 0.40 15.05 -3.36
C LYS A 204 -0.18 16.32 -2.73
N GLN A 205 -0.92 17.11 -3.51
CA GLN A 205 -1.71 18.20 -2.95
C GLN A 205 -2.63 17.65 -1.86
N ALA A 206 -2.71 18.34 -0.73
CA ALA A 206 -3.69 18.02 0.29
C ALA A 206 -5.09 18.33 -0.28
N LEU A 207 -6.03 17.40 -0.07
CA LEU A 207 -7.44 17.59 -0.44
C LEU A 207 -8.11 18.59 0.48
#